data_61ca4764618cf31234465a7eb6df6793
#
_entry.id   61ca4764618cf31234465a7eb6df6793
#
_cell.length_a   1.000
_cell.length_b   1.000
_cell.length_c   1.000
_cell.angle_alpha   90.00
_cell.angle_beta   90.00
_cell.angle_gamma   90.00
#
_symmetry.space_group_name_H-M   'P 1'
#
loop_
_entity.id
_entity.type
_entity.pdbx_description
1 polymer ?
#
loop_
_entity_poly.entity_id
_entity_poly.type
_entity_poly.pdbx_seq_one_letter_code
_entity_poly.pdbx_strand_id
1 'polypeptide(L)'
;MEQQLPTFRQLEKLLSQEIQKLYREELKHSPHKVISKFFGNQLVIIIEDALTAVEKTLANKDNENKIVRSLNLAINGTIKSKLKTTIEAVLAVEIKELLFGSRIETKRTGAIAILSQLPQVRNPRSVLKIKTSQHKSEQDDNQADEKSSTFTTELKEPEIL
;
A
#
# COMPACT_ATOMS: atom_id res chain seq x y z
N MET A 1 31.13 11.02 -17.65
CA MET A 1 30.26 9.83 -17.82
C MET A 1 28.86 10.23 -17.40
N GLU A 2 27.97 10.33 -18.35
CA GLU A 2 26.57 10.56 -18.03
C GLU A 2 26.03 9.30 -17.34
N GLN A 3 25.74 9.40 -16.05
CA GLN A 3 25.03 8.35 -15.34
C GLN A 3 23.62 8.29 -15.94
N GLN A 4 23.36 7.27 -16.75
CA GLN A 4 22.02 7.04 -17.28
C GLN A 4 21.06 6.79 -16.12
N LEU A 5 20.04 7.64 -16.00
CA LEU A 5 18.96 7.47 -15.02
C LEU A 5 18.34 6.07 -15.14
N PRO A 6 17.99 5.43 -14.03
CA PRO A 6 17.35 4.12 -14.05
C PRO A 6 15.94 4.21 -14.63
N THR A 7 15.40 3.10 -15.05
CA THR A 7 13.97 2.95 -15.34
C THR A 7 13.21 2.61 -14.06
N PHE A 8 11.87 2.80 -14.04
CA PHE A 8 11.04 2.32 -12.93
C PHE A 8 11.25 0.84 -12.64
N ARG A 9 11.32 0.03 -13.67
CA ARG A 9 11.57 -1.41 -13.55
C ARG A 9 12.91 -1.74 -12.87
N GLN A 10 13.94 -0.97 -13.16
CA GLN A 10 15.23 -1.12 -12.50
C GLN A 10 15.15 -0.71 -11.03
N LEU A 11 14.45 0.38 -10.72
CA LEU A 11 14.21 0.80 -9.33
C LEU A 11 13.38 -0.22 -8.55
N GLU A 12 12.30 -0.77 -9.15
CA GLU A 12 11.48 -1.83 -8.54
C GLU A 12 12.31 -3.06 -8.20
N LYS A 13 13.20 -3.47 -9.13
CA LYS A 13 14.11 -4.59 -8.90
C LYS A 13 15.11 -4.30 -7.79
N LEU A 14 15.73 -3.13 -7.81
CA LEU A 14 16.69 -2.71 -6.79
C LEU A 14 16.03 -2.63 -5.41
N LEU A 15 14.84 -2.02 -5.32
CA LEU A 15 14.07 -1.97 -4.07
C LEU A 15 13.79 -3.36 -3.52
N SER A 16 13.36 -4.29 -4.37
CA SER A 16 13.08 -5.66 -3.95
C SER A 16 14.33 -6.35 -3.39
N GLN A 17 15.49 -6.11 -3.99
CA GLN A 17 16.77 -6.65 -3.54
C GLN A 17 17.21 -6.02 -2.21
N GLU A 18 17.14 -4.71 -2.08
CA GLU A 18 17.52 -4.00 -0.84
C GLU A 18 16.58 -4.35 0.32
N ILE A 19 15.30 -4.55 0.07
CA ILE A 19 14.35 -4.99 1.09
C ILE A 19 14.64 -6.44 1.53
N GLN A 20 14.96 -7.34 0.61
CA GLN A 20 15.39 -8.70 0.98
C GLN A 20 16.66 -8.67 1.83
N LYS A 21 17.61 -7.81 1.48
CA LYS A 21 18.84 -7.61 2.24
C LYS A 21 18.55 -7.07 3.64
N LEU A 22 17.66 -6.08 3.75
CA LEU A 22 17.21 -5.54 5.03
C LEU A 22 16.67 -6.64 5.97
N TYR A 23 15.77 -7.49 5.48
CA TYR A 23 15.22 -8.60 6.26
C TYR A 23 16.31 -9.59 6.71
N ARG A 24 17.24 -9.90 5.84
CA ARG A 24 18.37 -10.80 6.14
C ARG A 24 19.29 -10.24 7.23
N GLU A 25 19.61 -8.96 7.14
CA GLU A 25 20.52 -8.28 8.08
C GLU A 25 19.87 -8.06 9.44
N GLU A 26 18.61 -7.58 9.45
CA GLU A 26 17.93 -7.21 10.68
C GLU A 26 17.25 -8.38 11.39
N LEU A 27 16.65 -9.28 10.66
CA LEU A 27 15.84 -10.37 11.21
C LEU A 27 16.48 -11.75 11.04
N LYS A 28 17.66 -11.83 10.40
CA LYS A 28 18.30 -13.11 10.03
C LYS A 28 17.34 -14.05 9.29
N HIS A 29 16.43 -13.47 8.53
CA HIS A 29 15.39 -14.15 7.77
C HIS A 29 15.37 -13.67 6.34
N SER A 30 15.32 -14.57 5.37
CA SER A 30 15.17 -14.24 3.96
C SER A 30 13.73 -14.50 3.55
N PRO A 31 12.95 -13.45 3.21
CA PRO A 31 11.63 -13.63 2.65
C PRO A 31 11.69 -14.45 1.36
N HIS A 32 10.63 -15.21 1.10
CA HIS A 32 10.56 -16.00 -0.13
C HIS A 32 10.55 -15.10 -1.38
N LYS A 33 9.81 -14.01 -1.33
CA LYS A 33 9.67 -13.07 -2.44
C LYS A 33 9.37 -11.67 -1.95
N VAL A 34 9.97 -10.70 -2.62
CA VAL A 34 9.65 -9.27 -2.45
C VAL A 34 9.24 -8.72 -3.80
N ILE A 35 8.07 -8.09 -3.84
CA ILE A 35 7.51 -7.44 -5.02
C ILE A 35 7.38 -5.96 -4.72
N SER A 36 7.94 -5.12 -5.56
CA SER A 36 7.82 -3.66 -5.49
C SER A 36 7.28 -3.14 -6.82
N LYS A 37 6.23 -2.30 -6.76
CA LYS A 37 5.59 -1.73 -7.94
C LYS A 37 5.19 -0.28 -7.72
N PHE A 38 5.45 0.56 -8.72
CA PHE A 38 5.01 1.94 -8.73
C PHE A 38 3.62 2.10 -9.34
N PHE A 39 2.80 2.89 -8.68
CA PHE A 39 1.50 3.36 -9.18
C PHE A 39 1.43 4.87 -8.97
N GLY A 40 1.73 5.66 -9.99
CA GLY A 40 1.89 7.10 -9.83
C GLY A 40 2.99 7.43 -8.81
N ASN A 41 2.67 8.24 -7.82
CA ASN A 41 3.55 8.58 -6.69
C ASN A 41 3.45 7.60 -5.50
N GLN A 42 2.84 6.44 -5.70
CA GLN A 42 2.72 5.40 -4.70
C GLN A 42 3.62 4.22 -5.06
N LEU A 43 4.28 3.69 -4.05
CA LEU A 43 5.08 2.47 -4.14
C LEU A 43 4.39 1.39 -3.33
N VAL A 44 3.94 0.34 -3.99
CA VAL A 44 3.36 -0.84 -3.33
C VAL A 44 4.42 -1.92 -3.18
N ILE A 45 4.55 -2.46 -1.97
CA ILE A 45 5.50 -3.52 -1.63
C ILE A 45 4.73 -4.68 -1.01
N ILE A 46 4.99 -5.89 -1.49
CA ILE A 46 4.47 -7.13 -0.92
C ILE A 46 5.65 -8.05 -0.62
N ILE A 47 5.70 -8.54 0.61
CA ILE A 47 6.74 -9.43 1.10
C ILE A 47 6.09 -10.75 1.47
N GLU A 48 6.44 -11.80 0.76
CA GLU A 48 5.94 -13.15 1.00
C GLU A 48 6.88 -13.90 1.92
N ASP A 49 6.31 -14.65 2.85
CA ASP A 49 7.05 -15.36 3.91
C ASP A 49 7.90 -14.41 4.76
N ALA A 50 7.27 -13.33 5.20
CA ALA A 50 7.93 -12.27 5.96
C ALA A 50 8.16 -12.60 7.45
N LEU A 51 7.50 -13.63 7.99
CA LEU A 51 7.61 -14.02 9.39
C LEU A 51 8.94 -14.72 9.69
N THR A 52 9.55 -14.33 10.80
CA THR A 52 10.74 -15.01 11.32
C THR A 52 10.46 -16.44 11.77
N ALA A 53 11.49 -17.24 11.92
CA ALA A 53 11.35 -18.62 12.41
C ALA A 53 10.71 -18.67 13.81
N VAL A 54 11.02 -17.71 14.67
CA VAL A 54 10.44 -17.60 16.02
C VAL A 54 8.95 -17.32 15.95
N GLU A 55 8.53 -16.35 15.13
CA GLU A 55 7.11 -16.04 14.92
C GLU A 55 6.34 -17.24 14.36
N LYS A 56 6.90 -17.96 13.40
CA LYS A 56 6.30 -19.18 12.83
C LYS A 56 6.15 -20.29 13.89
N THR A 57 7.17 -20.49 14.73
CA THR A 57 7.15 -21.50 15.79
C THR A 57 6.08 -21.18 16.83
N LEU A 58 5.98 -19.93 17.25
CA LEU A 58 4.97 -19.48 18.20
C LEU A 58 3.55 -19.52 17.61
N ALA A 59 3.39 -19.17 16.34
CA ALA A 59 2.09 -19.21 15.66
C ALA A 59 1.52 -20.64 15.54
N ASN A 60 2.40 -21.65 15.45
CA ASN A 60 1.99 -23.05 15.34
C ASN A 60 1.67 -23.71 16.71
N LYS A 61 2.06 -23.08 17.81
CA LYS A 61 1.71 -23.54 19.15
C LYS A 61 0.38 -22.92 19.53
N ASP A 62 -0.66 -23.73 19.50
CA ASP A 62 -2.02 -23.32 19.85
C ASP A 62 -2.09 -22.51 21.14
N ASN A 63 -2.94 -21.48 21.10
CA ASN A 63 -3.58 -20.75 22.18
C ASN A 63 -3.00 -19.42 22.66
N GLU A 64 -1.82 -18.95 22.22
CA GLU A 64 -1.39 -17.62 22.67
C GLU A 64 -1.07 -16.68 21.52
N ASN A 65 -2.05 -16.44 20.66
CA ASN A 65 -1.99 -15.41 19.62
C ASN A 65 -1.53 -14.02 20.11
N LYS A 66 -1.60 -13.77 21.41
CA LYS A 66 -1.18 -12.50 22.02
C LYS A 66 0.33 -12.30 21.98
N ILE A 67 1.12 -13.33 22.32
CA ILE A 67 2.60 -13.25 22.31
C ILE A 67 3.11 -13.05 20.90
N VAL A 68 2.61 -13.83 19.94
CA VAL A 68 2.99 -13.71 18.54
C VAL A 68 2.62 -12.33 17.98
N ARG A 69 1.44 -11.84 18.31
CA ARG A 69 0.99 -10.51 17.88
C ARG A 69 1.84 -9.39 18.48
N SER A 70 2.20 -9.48 19.77
CA SER A 70 3.07 -8.51 20.42
C SER A 70 4.47 -8.52 19.83
N LEU A 71 5.03 -9.70 19.57
CA LEU A 71 6.32 -9.86 18.90
C LEU A 71 6.28 -9.31 17.47
N ASN A 72 5.24 -9.64 16.71
CA ASN A 72 5.05 -9.15 15.35
C ASN A 72 4.91 -7.62 15.31
N LEU A 73 4.19 -7.02 16.25
CA LEU A 73 4.09 -5.56 16.35
C LEU A 73 5.45 -4.90 16.66
N ALA A 74 6.25 -5.48 17.54
CA ALA A 74 7.58 -4.98 17.86
C ALA A 74 8.54 -5.07 16.66
N ILE A 75 8.54 -6.21 15.98
CA ILE A 75 9.33 -6.42 14.74
C ILE A 75 8.88 -5.45 13.66
N ASN A 76 7.59 -5.32 13.44
CA ASN A 76 7.02 -4.42 12.43
C ASN A 76 7.37 -2.96 12.70
N GLY A 77 7.38 -2.51 13.94
CA GLY A 77 7.80 -1.16 14.29
C GLY A 77 9.25 -0.87 13.87
N THR A 78 10.15 -1.79 14.17
CA THR A 78 11.57 -1.69 13.78
C THR A 78 11.76 -1.75 12.27
N ILE A 79 11.13 -2.72 11.62
CA ILE A 79 11.24 -2.90 10.16
C ILE A 79 10.62 -1.74 9.40
N LYS A 80 9.47 -1.24 9.84
CA LYS A 80 8.81 -0.07 9.21
C LYS A 80 9.75 1.13 9.13
N SER A 81 10.42 1.45 10.23
CA SER A 81 11.36 2.58 10.29
C SER A 81 12.54 2.38 9.35
N LYS A 82 13.16 1.20 9.36
CA LYS A 82 14.30 0.87 8.49
C LYS A 82 13.90 0.75 7.02
N LEU A 83 12.71 0.24 6.74
CA LEU A 83 12.16 0.16 5.39
C LEU A 83 11.98 1.56 4.80
N LYS A 84 11.45 2.50 5.59
CA LYS A 84 11.33 3.91 5.17
C LYS A 84 12.68 4.47 4.76
N THR A 85 13.68 4.34 5.62
CA THR A 85 15.05 4.81 5.36
C THR A 85 15.65 4.16 4.10
N THR A 86 15.46 2.86 3.93
CA THR A 86 15.97 2.12 2.76
C THR A 86 15.33 2.61 1.47
N ILE A 87 14.01 2.79 1.46
CA ILE A 87 13.31 3.28 0.26
C ILE A 87 13.74 4.69 -0.10
N GLU A 88 13.82 5.58 0.88
CA GLU A 88 14.25 6.97 0.67
C GLU A 88 15.70 7.04 0.14
N ALA A 89 16.59 6.17 0.63
CA ALA A 89 17.97 6.10 0.16
C ALA A 89 18.04 5.61 -1.29
N VAL A 90 17.26 4.60 -1.67
CA VAL A 90 17.26 4.04 -3.03
C VAL A 90 16.64 5.02 -4.03
N LEU A 91 15.56 5.68 -3.66
CA LEU A 91 14.80 6.55 -4.56
C LEU A 91 15.30 8.00 -4.57
N ALA A 92 16.07 8.40 -3.55
CA ALA A 92 16.42 9.81 -3.29
C ALA A 92 15.18 10.73 -3.24
N VAL A 93 14.09 10.23 -2.66
CA VAL A 93 12.79 10.89 -2.53
C VAL A 93 12.25 10.67 -1.13
N GLU A 94 11.68 11.70 -0.53
CA GLU A 94 11.05 11.63 0.77
C GLU A 94 9.73 10.88 0.73
N ILE A 95 9.47 10.05 1.73
CA ILE A 95 8.19 9.38 1.94
C ILE A 95 7.32 10.25 2.84
N LYS A 96 6.18 10.71 2.32
CA LYS A 96 5.18 11.46 3.10
C LYS A 96 4.46 10.57 4.11
N GLU A 97 4.11 9.37 3.69
CA GLU A 97 3.40 8.41 4.52
C GLU A 97 3.82 6.98 4.14
N LEU A 98 3.98 6.14 5.15
CA LEU A 98 4.23 4.72 4.98
C LEU A 98 3.16 3.91 5.73
N LEU A 99 2.23 3.35 4.99
CA LEU A 99 1.30 2.35 5.49
C LEU A 99 2.02 0.99 5.51
N PHE A 100 1.95 0.30 6.64
CA PHE A 100 2.66 -0.95 6.84
C PHE A 100 1.85 -1.90 7.70
N GLY A 101 1.75 -3.14 7.29
CA GLY A 101 1.04 -4.15 8.06
C GLY A 101 1.41 -5.56 7.67
N SER A 102 1.30 -6.47 8.63
CA SER A 102 1.56 -7.89 8.45
C SER A 102 0.35 -8.73 8.81
N ARG A 103 0.22 -9.85 8.13
CA ARG A 103 -0.73 -10.90 8.47
C ARG A 103 0.01 -12.19 8.83
N ILE A 104 -0.17 -12.64 10.08
CA ILE A 104 0.47 -13.83 10.59
C ILE A 104 -0.06 -15.07 9.89
N GLU A 105 -1.36 -15.14 9.64
CA GLU A 105 -2.05 -16.28 9.03
C GLU A 105 -1.54 -16.54 7.59
N THR A 106 -1.26 -15.50 6.85
CA THR A 106 -0.77 -15.61 5.46
C THR A 106 0.74 -15.46 5.34
N LYS A 107 1.43 -15.14 6.43
CA LYS A 107 2.88 -14.87 6.49
C LYS A 107 3.32 -13.76 5.54
N ARG A 108 2.42 -12.82 5.24
CA ARG A 108 2.66 -11.70 4.32
C ARG A 108 2.74 -10.38 5.05
N THR A 109 3.62 -9.54 4.55
CA THR A 109 3.71 -8.13 4.93
C THR A 109 3.47 -7.27 3.70
N GLY A 110 2.66 -6.24 3.84
CA GLY A 110 2.40 -5.25 2.82
C GLY A 110 2.82 -3.87 3.28
N ALA A 111 3.30 -3.06 2.34
CA ALA A 111 3.56 -1.66 2.57
C ALA A 111 3.12 -0.83 1.37
N ILE A 112 2.62 0.38 1.65
CA ILE A 112 2.35 1.40 0.63
C ILE A 112 3.07 2.66 1.07
N ALA A 113 4.04 3.09 0.27
CA ALA A 113 4.74 4.34 0.48
C ALA A 113 4.18 5.42 -0.44
N ILE A 114 3.74 6.52 0.15
CA ILE A 114 3.29 7.71 -0.58
C ILE A 114 4.49 8.65 -0.66
N LEU A 115 4.98 8.86 -1.88
CA LEU A 115 6.17 9.65 -2.15
C LEU A 115 5.83 11.13 -2.29
N SER A 116 6.74 12.00 -1.85
CA SER A 116 6.62 13.45 -2.03
C SER A 116 6.64 13.86 -3.51
N GLN A 117 7.37 13.11 -4.31
CA GLN A 117 7.48 13.28 -5.76
C GLN A 117 7.90 11.95 -6.41
N LEU A 118 7.79 11.86 -7.73
CA LEU A 118 8.31 10.71 -8.46
C LEU A 118 9.85 10.70 -8.41
N PRO A 119 10.48 9.52 -8.31
CA PRO A 119 11.92 9.41 -8.44
C PRO A 119 12.36 9.80 -9.86
N GLN A 120 13.60 10.27 -9.97
CA GLN A 120 14.18 10.60 -11.29
C GLN A 120 14.43 9.32 -12.08
N VAL A 121 13.76 9.20 -13.21
CA VAL A 121 13.87 8.05 -14.11
C VAL A 121 13.98 8.48 -15.56
N ARG A 122 14.58 7.62 -16.38
CA ARG A 122 14.78 7.87 -17.81
C ARG A 122 13.49 7.98 -18.61
N ASN A 123 12.42 7.27 -18.20
CA ASN A 123 11.15 7.29 -18.89
C ASN A 123 9.96 7.39 -17.89
N PRO A 124 9.60 8.61 -17.46
CA PRO A 124 8.57 8.80 -16.44
C PRO A 124 7.14 8.42 -16.90
N ARG A 125 6.90 8.23 -18.20
CA ARG A 125 5.58 7.87 -18.72
C ARG A 125 5.20 6.40 -18.56
N SER A 126 6.13 5.56 -18.13
CA SER A 126 5.92 4.11 -17.98
C SER A 126 5.24 3.70 -16.67
N VAL A 127 4.91 4.65 -15.80
CA VAL A 127 4.17 4.39 -14.56
C VAL A 127 2.70 4.16 -14.85
N LEU A 128 2.12 3.13 -14.25
CA LEU A 128 0.69 2.94 -14.24
C LEU A 128 0.02 4.13 -13.55
N LYS A 129 -0.72 4.94 -14.32
CA LYS A 129 -1.47 6.07 -13.78
C LYS A 129 -2.76 5.55 -13.18
N ILE A 130 -3.01 5.91 -11.92
CA ILE A 130 -4.34 5.80 -11.35
C ILE A 130 -5.19 6.85 -12.06
N LYS A 131 -6.19 6.41 -12.84
CA LYS A 131 -7.19 7.33 -13.38
C LYS A 131 -8.03 7.84 -12.21
N THR A 132 -7.70 9.02 -11.74
CA THR A 132 -8.58 9.76 -10.85
C THR A 132 -9.77 10.20 -11.71
N SER A 133 -10.93 9.62 -11.47
CA SER A 133 -12.18 10.13 -12.02
C SER A 133 -12.42 11.50 -11.39
N GLN A 134 -12.03 12.55 -12.09
CA GLN A 134 -12.48 13.89 -11.74
C GLN A 134 -13.99 13.91 -12.01
N HIS A 135 -14.75 13.92 -10.95
CA HIS A 135 -16.15 14.32 -11.02
C HIS A 135 -16.15 15.80 -11.41
N LYS A 136 -16.31 16.05 -12.70
CA LYS A 136 -16.60 17.38 -13.21
C LYS A 136 -18.00 17.71 -12.75
N SER A 137 -18.13 18.53 -11.72
CA SER A 137 -19.38 19.20 -11.43
C SER A 137 -19.60 20.21 -12.56
N GLU A 138 -20.37 19.80 -13.55
CA GLU A 138 -20.99 20.73 -14.46
C GLU A 138 -22.09 21.46 -13.68
N GLN A 139 -21.82 22.70 -13.31
CA GLN A 139 -22.84 23.68 -13.04
C GLN A 139 -23.46 24.03 -14.38
N ASP A 140 -24.60 23.44 -14.67
CA ASP A 140 -25.52 24.00 -15.66
C ASP A 140 -26.47 24.94 -14.92
N ASP A 141 -26.18 26.23 -15.07
CA ASP A 141 -27.18 27.27 -14.98
C ASP A 141 -28.14 27.09 -16.16
N ASN A 142 -29.36 26.67 -15.90
CA ASN A 142 -30.45 27.01 -16.80
C ASN A 142 -31.77 27.15 -16.05
N GLN A 143 -32.28 28.37 -16.21
CA GLN A 143 -33.53 28.93 -15.79
C GLN A 143 -34.76 28.02 -15.92
N ALA A 144 -35.57 28.20 -14.88
CA ALA A 144 -37.02 28.17 -14.80
C ALA A 144 -37.81 27.71 -16.03
N ASP A 145 -38.69 26.76 -15.78
CA ASP A 145 -40.11 26.94 -16.07
C ASP A 145 -40.98 26.05 -15.16
N GLU A 146 -41.89 26.74 -14.51
CA GLU A 146 -43.00 26.16 -13.70
C GLU A 146 -43.79 25.18 -14.54
N LYS A 147 -44.02 24.01 -14.04
CA LYS A 147 -45.34 23.34 -14.12
C LYS A 147 -45.53 22.40 -12.94
N SER A 148 -46.35 22.88 -12.05
CA SER A 148 -47.14 22.17 -11.06
C SER A 148 -47.64 20.81 -11.57
N SER A 149 -47.26 19.75 -10.90
CA SER A 149 -47.99 18.49 -10.95
C SER A 149 -47.95 17.88 -9.56
N THR A 150 -49.10 18.04 -8.91
CA THR A 150 -49.48 17.39 -7.65
C THR A 150 -49.46 15.89 -7.84
N PHE A 151 -48.57 15.22 -7.11
CA PHE A 151 -48.65 13.75 -6.96
C PHE A 151 -49.24 13.47 -5.57
N THR A 152 -50.49 13.07 -5.55
CA THR A 152 -51.19 12.55 -4.37
C THR A 152 -50.86 11.06 -4.26
N THR A 153 -50.05 10.69 -3.26
CA THR A 153 -49.87 9.29 -2.92
C THR A 153 -50.89 8.91 -1.87
N GLU A 154 -51.92 8.18 -2.24
CA GLU A 154 -52.79 7.48 -1.31
C GLU A 154 -52.05 6.33 -0.64
N LEU A 155 -51.84 6.45 0.65
CA LEU A 155 -51.43 5.35 1.51
C LEU A 155 -52.66 4.47 1.80
N LYS A 156 -52.69 3.26 1.25
CA LYS A 156 -53.59 2.19 1.67
C LYS A 156 -52.99 1.50 2.88
N GLU A 157 -53.65 1.60 4.00
CA GLU A 157 -53.41 0.81 5.19
C GLU A 157 -53.80 -0.65 4.96
N PRO A 158 -53.01 -1.64 5.44
CA PRO A 158 -53.45 -3.02 5.47
C PRO A 158 -54.33 -3.26 6.70
N GLU A 159 -55.57 -3.69 6.47
CA GLU A 159 -56.43 -4.20 7.54
C GLU A 159 -55.83 -5.48 8.15
N ILE A 160 -55.73 -5.45 9.47
CA ILE A 160 -55.40 -6.63 10.30
C ILE A 160 -56.72 -7.34 10.65
N LEU A 161 -56.81 -8.58 10.22
CA LEU A 161 -57.70 -9.58 10.84
C LEU A 161 -56.82 -10.66 11.48
#